data_d230f222b7a8f54461b144762baedcfd
#
_entry.id   d230f222b7a8f54461b144762baedcfd
#
_cell.length_a   1.000
_cell.length_b   1.000
_cell.length_c   1.000
_cell.angle_alpha   90.00
_cell.angle_beta   90.00
_cell.angle_gamma   90.00
#
_symmetry.space_group_name_H-M   'P 1'
#
loop_
_entity.id
_entity.type
_entity.pdbx_description
1 polymer ?
#
loop_
_entity_poly.entity_id
_entity_poly.type
_entity_poly.pdbx_seq_one_letter_code
_entity_poly.pdbx_strand_id
1 'polypeptide(L)'
;MLLCLCLLLAILLSQAADYLLSLRTEPASVTAQIIRTLPLPADHEEDGGRMNVNTATAADFQRAEGIGPVLAQAIVDARDSLGGFRFLEELKDVSGIGDKRFAALKKLFYCPME
;
A
#
# COMPACT_ATOMS: atom_id res chain seq x y z
N MET A 1 -51.60 24.13 -23.58
CA MET A 1 -50.84 24.56 -22.38
C MET A 1 -50.79 23.49 -21.33
N LEU A 2 -51.86 22.84 -20.98
CA LEU A 2 -51.90 21.82 -19.93
C LEU A 2 -51.03 20.59 -20.26
N LEU A 3 -51.04 20.14 -21.51
CA LEU A 3 -50.23 19.02 -22.00
C LEU A 3 -48.72 19.29 -21.97
N CYS A 4 -48.30 20.51 -22.29
CA CYS A 4 -46.89 20.90 -22.19
C CYS A 4 -46.40 20.93 -20.74
N LEU A 5 -47.26 21.38 -19.82
CA LEU A 5 -46.93 21.43 -18.40
C LEU A 5 -46.79 20.01 -17.81
N CYS A 6 -47.66 19.09 -18.21
CA CYS A 6 -47.59 17.68 -17.80
C CYS A 6 -46.32 16.97 -18.33
N LEU A 7 -45.93 17.27 -19.59
CA LEU A 7 -44.69 16.71 -20.17
C LEU A 7 -43.45 17.24 -19.47
N LEU A 8 -43.38 18.52 -19.15
CA LEU A 8 -42.28 19.11 -18.39
C LEU A 8 -42.19 18.53 -16.97
N LEU A 9 -43.31 18.31 -16.32
CA LEU A 9 -43.37 17.72 -14.99
C LEU A 9 -42.91 16.25 -15.02
N ALA A 10 -43.31 15.50 -16.06
CA ALA A 10 -42.86 14.11 -16.24
C ALA A 10 -41.36 14.00 -16.48
N ILE A 11 -40.77 14.91 -17.25
CA ILE A 11 -39.31 14.96 -17.49
C ILE A 11 -38.56 15.31 -16.22
N LEU A 12 -39.05 16.28 -15.44
CA LEU A 12 -38.43 16.65 -14.15
C LEU A 12 -38.50 15.52 -13.12
N LEU A 13 -39.60 14.79 -13.06
CA LEU A 13 -39.76 13.64 -12.18
C LEU A 13 -38.86 12.47 -12.60
N SER A 14 -38.65 12.25 -13.90
CA SER A 14 -37.71 11.24 -14.42
C SER A 14 -36.27 11.57 -14.04
N GLN A 15 -35.85 12.80 -14.19
CA GLN A 15 -34.49 13.23 -13.82
C GLN A 15 -34.27 13.19 -12.31
N ALA A 16 -35.28 13.49 -11.50
CA ALA A 16 -35.18 13.36 -10.05
C ALA A 16 -35.06 11.90 -9.60
N ALA A 17 -35.70 10.97 -10.28
CA ALA A 17 -35.59 9.54 -10.00
C ALA A 17 -34.18 9.02 -10.32
N ASP A 18 -33.60 9.45 -11.43
CA ASP A 18 -32.21 9.08 -11.78
C ASP A 18 -31.19 9.67 -10.79
N TYR A 19 -31.43 10.89 -10.34
CA TYR A 19 -30.59 11.55 -9.36
C TYR A 19 -30.64 10.85 -7.98
N LEU A 20 -31.84 10.45 -7.53
CA LEU A 20 -32.02 9.68 -6.29
C LEU A 20 -31.48 8.27 -6.40
N LEU A 21 -31.55 7.64 -7.56
CA LEU A 21 -30.97 6.34 -7.82
C LEU A 21 -29.43 6.43 -7.82
N SER A 22 -28.88 7.49 -8.37
CA SER A 22 -27.45 7.78 -8.36
C SER A 22 -26.90 8.03 -6.95
N LEU A 23 -27.68 8.60 -6.06
CA LEU A 23 -27.31 8.77 -4.64
C LEU A 23 -27.38 7.46 -3.83
N ARG A 24 -28.04 6.44 -4.34
CA ARG A 24 -28.20 5.15 -3.68
C ARG A 24 -27.12 4.13 -4.07
N THR A 25 -26.33 4.44 -5.09
CA THR A 25 -25.27 3.58 -5.60
C THR A 25 -23.89 4.09 -5.18
N GLU A 26 -23.67 4.28 -3.90
CA GLU A 26 -22.33 4.32 -3.35
C GLU A 26 -22.39 4.27 -1.82
N PRO A 27 -21.90 3.29 -1.16
CA PRO A 27 -20.50 3.24 -0.74
C PRO A 27 -19.82 1.85 -0.81
N ALA A 28 -20.51 0.85 -1.34
CA ALA A 28 -19.95 -0.51 -1.28
C ALA A 28 -18.78 -0.75 -2.25
N SER A 29 -18.77 -0.09 -3.41
CA SER A 29 -17.72 -0.28 -4.41
C SER A 29 -16.41 0.44 -4.04
N VAL A 30 -16.48 1.61 -3.42
CA VAL A 30 -15.30 2.37 -2.99
C VAL A 30 -14.60 1.66 -1.83
N THR A 31 -15.36 1.14 -0.87
CA THR A 31 -14.81 0.37 0.26
C THR A 31 -14.20 -0.94 -0.20
N ALA A 32 -14.80 -1.63 -1.17
CA ALA A 32 -14.26 -2.86 -1.74
C ALA A 32 -12.98 -2.61 -2.58
N GLN A 33 -12.89 -1.47 -3.26
CA GLN A 33 -11.68 -1.07 -4.00
C GLN A 33 -10.56 -0.61 -3.08
N ILE A 34 -10.87 0.10 -2.00
CA ILE A 34 -9.88 0.49 -0.98
C ILE A 34 -9.32 -0.74 -0.27
N ILE A 35 -10.14 -1.74 0.03
CA ILE A 35 -9.69 -3.00 0.62
C ILE A 35 -8.82 -3.80 -0.37
N ARG A 36 -9.03 -3.67 -1.68
CA ARG A 36 -8.18 -4.30 -2.70
C ARG A 36 -6.86 -3.56 -2.95
N THR A 37 -6.80 -2.26 -2.64
CA THR A 37 -5.58 -1.44 -2.77
C THR A 37 -4.81 -1.30 -1.46
N LEU A 38 -5.38 -1.72 -0.32
CA LEU A 38 -4.56 -1.99 0.85
C LEU A 38 -3.66 -3.18 0.47
N PRO A 39 -2.32 -3.02 0.48
CA PRO A 39 -1.46 -4.17 0.36
C PRO A 39 -1.86 -5.12 1.49
N LEU A 40 -2.52 -6.23 1.12
CA LEU A 40 -2.57 -7.40 2.00
C LEU A 40 -1.14 -7.59 2.51
N PRO A 41 -0.94 -7.86 3.80
CA PRO A 41 0.37 -8.28 4.24
C PRO A 41 0.80 -9.38 3.29
N ALA A 42 1.79 -9.05 2.45
CA ALA A 42 2.34 -9.99 1.50
C ALA A 42 2.70 -11.24 2.28
N ASP A 43 2.22 -12.38 1.79
CA ASP A 43 2.52 -13.67 2.34
C ASP A 43 4.02 -13.70 2.62
N HIS A 44 4.36 -13.61 3.89
CA HIS A 44 5.73 -13.73 4.33
C HIS A 44 6.10 -15.19 4.13
N GLU A 45 6.67 -15.51 2.99
CA GLU A 45 7.40 -16.76 2.85
C GLU A 45 8.57 -16.67 3.83
N GLU A 46 8.34 -17.27 4.99
CA GLU A 46 9.26 -17.28 6.09
C GLU A 46 10.42 -18.24 5.78
N ASP A 47 11.53 -17.70 5.35
CA ASP A 47 12.80 -18.41 5.43
C ASP A 47 13.27 -18.41 6.90
N GLY A 48 12.77 -19.39 7.66
CA GLY A 48 13.14 -19.56 9.07
C GLY A 48 12.70 -18.44 10.01
N GLY A 49 11.56 -17.78 9.75
CA GLY A 49 11.01 -16.67 10.55
C GLY A 49 11.60 -15.30 10.21
N ARG A 50 12.39 -15.21 9.13
CA ARG A 50 12.88 -13.93 8.59
C ARG A 50 11.96 -13.39 7.50
N MET A 51 11.87 -12.08 7.42
CA MET A 51 11.03 -11.38 6.45
C MET A 51 11.83 -11.08 5.17
N ASN A 52 11.14 -11.15 4.03
CA ASN A 52 11.74 -10.77 2.76
C ASN A 52 11.94 -9.24 2.69
N VAL A 53 13.18 -8.80 2.49
CA VAL A 53 13.55 -7.38 2.42
C VAL A 53 12.81 -6.62 1.32
N ASN A 54 12.49 -7.29 0.20
CA ASN A 54 11.83 -6.68 -0.95
C ASN A 54 10.32 -6.50 -0.78
N THR A 55 9.70 -7.24 0.14
CA THR A 55 8.26 -7.13 0.42
C THR A 55 7.95 -6.49 1.77
N ALA A 56 8.96 -6.33 2.63
CA ALA A 56 8.81 -5.76 3.95
C ALA A 56 8.34 -4.28 3.90
N THR A 57 7.53 -3.91 4.86
CA THR A 57 7.06 -2.53 5.03
C THR A 57 8.03 -1.70 5.88
N ALA A 58 7.88 -0.36 5.86
CA ALA A 58 8.64 0.50 6.74
C ALA A 58 8.41 0.17 8.24
N ALA A 59 7.22 -0.28 8.61
CA ALA A 59 6.92 -0.72 9.96
C ALA A 59 7.70 -1.99 10.35
N ASP A 60 7.89 -2.91 9.41
CA ASP A 60 8.67 -4.13 9.64
C ASP A 60 10.15 -3.81 9.87
N PHE A 61 10.70 -2.88 9.09
CA PHE A 61 12.09 -2.43 9.28
C PHE A 61 12.32 -1.78 10.65
N GLN A 62 11.34 -1.09 11.21
CA GLN A 62 11.42 -0.51 12.55
C GLN A 62 11.50 -1.54 13.67
N ARG A 63 11.20 -2.80 13.42
CA ARG A 63 11.37 -3.90 14.38
C ARG A 63 12.85 -4.24 14.61
N ALA A 64 13.73 -3.84 13.70
CA ALA A 64 15.16 -4.00 13.86
C ALA A 64 15.74 -2.96 14.81
N GLU A 65 16.63 -3.39 15.68
CA GLU A 65 17.26 -2.50 16.67
C GLU A 65 18.05 -1.37 15.98
N GLY A 66 17.78 -0.15 16.38
CA GLY A 66 18.44 1.04 15.86
C GLY A 66 17.86 1.56 14.53
N ILE A 67 16.77 0.99 14.03
CA ILE A 67 16.06 1.46 12.84
C ILE A 67 14.81 2.24 13.27
N GLY A 68 14.88 3.55 13.15
CA GLY A 68 13.74 4.43 13.37
C GLY A 68 12.91 4.65 12.09
N PRO A 69 11.80 5.42 12.18
CA PRO A 69 10.91 5.66 11.05
C PRO A 69 11.62 6.31 9.84
N VAL A 70 12.55 7.20 10.08
CA VAL A 70 13.33 7.88 9.01
C VAL A 70 14.21 6.90 8.25
N LEU A 71 14.92 6.01 8.96
CA LEU A 71 15.78 5.01 8.34
C LEU A 71 14.96 3.92 7.65
N ALA A 72 13.85 3.51 8.25
CA ALA A 72 12.94 2.55 7.65
C ALA A 72 12.39 3.08 6.32
N GLN A 73 12.01 4.35 6.26
CA GLN A 73 11.56 4.98 5.03
C GLN A 73 12.71 5.08 4.01
N ALA A 74 13.91 5.44 4.43
CA ALA A 74 15.08 5.50 3.55
C ALA A 74 15.40 4.13 2.91
N ILE A 75 15.20 3.02 3.64
CA ILE A 75 15.34 1.66 3.09
C ILE A 75 14.29 1.39 2.02
N VAL A 76 13.03 1.75 2.26
CA VAL A 76 11.95 1.59 1.30
C VAL A 76 12.19 2.42 0.03
N ASP A 77 12.62 3.67 0.19
CA ASP A 77 12.92 4.57 -0.92
C ASP A 77 14.11 4.05 -1.76
N ALA A 78 15.15 3.54 -1.11
CA ALA A 78 16.29 2.91 -1.78
C ALA A 78 15.86 1.66 -2.55
N ARG A 79 15.05 0.80 -1.95
CA ARG A 79 14.47 -0.38 -2.61
C ARG A 79 13.70 0.00 -3.86
N ASP A 80 12.82 1.00 -3.77
CA ASP A 80 11.98 1.43 -4.88
C ASP A 80 12.82 2.05 -6.01
N SER A 81 13.88 2.77 -5.66
CA SER A 81 14.83 3.36 -6.62
C SER A 81 15.65 2.32 -7.36
N LEU A 82 16.00 1.22 -6.70
CA LEU A 82 16.80 0.13 -7.26
C LEU A 82 15.95 -0.93 -7.99
N GLY A 83 14.63 -0.89 -7.83
CA GLY A 83 13.72 -1.93 -8.31
C GLY A 83 13.78 -3.22 -7.47
N GLY A 84 14.25 -3.12 -6.23
CA GLY A 84 14.45 -4.21 -5.29
C GLY A 84 15.92 -4.43 -4.96
N PHE A 85 16.18 -4.99 -3.78
CA PHE A 85 17.53 -5.41 -3.39
C PHE A 85 17.83 -6.79 -3.98
N ARG A 86 19.01 -6.94 -4.54
CA ARG A 86 19.53 -8.23 -5.04
C ARG A 86 20.27 -8.99 -3.94
N PHE A 87 20.97 -8.24 -3.10
CA PHE A 87 21.75 -8.77 -1.98
C PHE A 87 21.41 -7.99 -0.72
N LEU A 88 21.40 -8.66 0.41
CA LEU A 88 21.14 -8.02 1.70
C LEU A 88 22.19 -6.95 2.04
N GLU A 89 23.39 -7.11 1.54
CA GLU A 89 24.52 -6.19 1.72
C GLU A 89 24.27 -4.80 1.12
N GLU A 90 23.43 -4.68 0.12
CA GLU A 90 23.03 -3.38 -0.48
C GLU A 90 22.30 -2.47 0.53
N LEU A 91 21.78 -3.02 1.62
CA LEU A 91 21.27 -2.21 2.72
C LEU A 91 22.32 -1.30 3.36
N LYS A 92 23.59 -1.64 3.26
CA LYS A 92 24.70 -0.80 3.75
C LYS A 92 24.90 0.47 2.90
N ASP A 93 24.44 0.46 1.66
CA ASP A 93 24.50 1.62 0.77
C ASP A 93 23.47 2.69 1.16
N VAL A 94 22.47 2.31 1.96
CA VAL A 94 21.49 3.26 2.49
C VAL A 94 22.15 4.13 3.56
N SER A 95 22.08 5.46 3.36
CA SER A 95 22.64 6.42 4.29
C SER A 95 22.12 6.21 5.72
N GLY A 96 23.03 6.06 6.67
CA GLY A 96 22.71 5.81 8.07
C GLY A 96 22.68 4.34 8.49
N ILE A 97 22.89 3.39 7.59
CA ILE A 97 22.99 1.98 7.92
C ILE A 97 24.46 1.57 7.99
N GLY A 98 24.97 1.53 9.21
CA GLY A 98 26.31 0.98 9.49
C GLY A 98 26.26 -0.51 9.87
N ASP A 99 27.43 -1.09 10.15
CA ASP A 99 27.58 -2.52 10.45
C ASP A 99 26.68 -3.03 11.58
N LYS A 100 26.47 -2.23 12.63
CA LYS A 100 25.63 -2.61 13.77
C LYS A 100 24.15 -2.73 13.36
N ARG A 101 23.64 -1.75 12.60
CA ARG A 101 22.26 -1.75 12.11
C ARG A 101 22.04 -2.82 11.06
N PHE A 102 23.03 -3.01 10.19
CA PHE A 102 23.01 -4.09 9.22
C PHE A 102 22.96 -5.48 9.91
N ALA A 103 23.72 -5.70 10.97
CA ALA A 103 23.67 -6.95 11.72
C ALA A 103 22.29 -7.20 12.36
N ALA A 104 21.62 -6.14 12.83
CA ALA A 104 20.26 -6.23 13.35
C ALA A 104 19.25 -6.58 12.25
N LEU A 105 19.37 -5.95 11.08
CA LEU A 105 18.53 -6.24 9.91
C LEU A 105 18.74 -7.68 9.41
N LYS A 106 19.96 -8.15 9.32
CA LYS A 106 20.28 -9.51 8.87
C LYS A 106 19.64 -10.61 9.75
N LYS A 107 19.35 -10.33 11.00
CA LYS A 107 18.64 -11.27 11.89
C LYS A 107 17.17 -11.43 11.56
N LEU A 108 16.54 -10.36 11.07
CA LEU A 108 15.09 -10.28 10.84
C LEU A 108 14.71 -10.39 9.37
N PHE A 109 15.64 -10.12 8.46
CA PHE A 109 15.38 -10.05 7.03
C PHE A 109 16.30 -10.99 6.26
N TYR A 110 15.77 -11.46 5.12
CA TYR A 110 16.55 -12.15 4.10
C TYR A 110 16.30 -11.50 2.74
N CYS A 111 17.20 -11.68 1.81
CA CYS A 111 17.02 -11.30 0.42
C CYS A 111 16.83 -12.60 -0.38
N PRO A 112 15.71 -12.76 -1.09
CA PRO A 112 15.56 -13.91 -1.98
C PRO A 112 16.58 -13.76 -3.10
N MET A 113 17.43 -14.75 -3.26
CA MET A 113 18.30 -14.84 -4.43
C MET A 113 17.45 -15.27 -5.62
N GLU A 114 17.30 -14.38 -6.57
CA GLU A 114 16.82 -14.77 -7.90
C GLU A 114 17.92 -15.37 -8.74
#